data_8f95eb201352672581fcafbbda68fb78
#
_entry.id   8f95eb201352672581fcafbbda68fb78
#
_cell.length_a   1.000
_cell.length_b   1.000
_cell.length_c   1.000
_cell.angle_alpha   90.00
_cell.angle_beta   90.00
_cell.angle_gamma   90.00
#
_symmetry.space_group_name_H-M   'P 1'
#
loop_
_entity.id
_entity.type
_entity.pdbx_description
1 polymer ?
#
loop_
_entity_poly.entity_id
_entity_poly.type
_entity_poly.pdbx_seq_one_letter_code
_entity_poly.pdbx_strand_id
1 'polypeptide(L)' 'MAVDQAKVIKLIVEQLDADSNSISLEDSFMDDLGADSLDTVELIMAFEEEFDIEIPDEDAENIRTVGDVIKYLGDKL' A
#
# COMPACT_ATOMS: atom_id res chain seq x y z
N MET A 1 8.77 -3.94 -15.23
CA MET A 1 8.96 -5.08 -14.31
C MET A 1 7.85 -5.15 -13.30
N ALA A 2 7.49 -6.35 -12.89
CA ALA A 2 6.46 -6.51 -11.87
C ALA A 2 7.00 -6.11 -10.49
N VAL A 3 6.16 -5.53 -9.67
CA VAL A 3 6.50 -5.23 -8.29
C VAL A 3 6.51 -6.53 -7.47
N ASP A 4 7.36 -6.57 -6.45
CA ASP A 4 7.39 -7.70 -5.54
C ASP A 4 6.19 -7.59 -4.58
N GLN A 5 5.17 -8.38 -4.84
CA GLN A 5 3.94 -8.35 -4.06
C GLN A 5 4.19 -8.67 -2.58
N ALA A 6 5.07 -9.61 -2.30
CA ALA A 6 5.40 -9.97 -0.92
C ALA A 6 6.00 -8.79 -0.16
N LYS A 7 6.80 -7.99 -0.84
CA LYS A 7 7.41 -6.81 -0.24
C LYS A 7 6.37 -5.73 0.08
N VAL A 8 5.41 -5.55 -0.83
CA VAL A 8 4.31 -4.61 -0.60
C VAL A 8 3.50 -5.04 0.62
N ILE A 9 3.14 -6.31 0.69
CA ILE A 9 2.36 -6.83 1.81
C ILE A 9 3.14 -6.69 3.12
N LYS A 10 4.44 -6.95 3.10
CA LYS A 10 5.28 -6.79 4.29
C LYS A 10 5.25 -5.36 4.82
N LEU A 11 5.34 -4.38 3.93
CA LEU A 11 5.27 -2.98 4.32
C LEU A 11 3.92 -2.63 4.93
N ILE A 12 2.84 -3.14 4.36
CA ILE A 12 1.50 -2.91 4.89
C ILE A 12 1.36 -3.51 6.28
N VAL A 13 1.84 -4.73 6.46
CA VAL A 13 1.80 -5.41 7.76
C VAL A 13 2.55 -4.61 8.82
N GLU A 14 3.72 -4.12 8.47
CA GLU A 14 4.55 -3.35 9.41
C GLU A 14 3.92 -2.01 9.77
N GLN A 15 3.35 -1.31 8.80
CA GLN A 15 2.79 0.02 9.02
C GLN A 15 1.45 -0.01 9.74
N LEU A 16 0.63 -1.01 9.45
CA LEU A 16 -0.73 -1.09 9.98
C LEU A 16 -0.89 -2.13 11.08
N ASP A 17 0.18 -2.84 11.42
CA ASP A 17 0.14 -3.92 12.41
C ASP A 17 -0.93 -4.97 12.04
N ALA A 18 -0.98 -5.31 10.76
CA ALA A 18 -1.94 -6.26 10.23
C ALA A 18 -1.38 -7.67 10.17
N ASP A 19 -2.26 -8.66 10.03
CA ASP A 19 -1.87 -10.06 9.93
C ASP A 19 -1.63 -10.41 8.45
N SER A 20 -0.38 -10.77 8.12
CA SER A 20 -0.01 -11.10 6.75
C SER A 20 -0.80 -12.28 6.16
N ASN A 21 -1.30 -13.16 7.02
CA ASN A 21 -2.08 -14.31 6.58
C ASN A 21 -3.54 -13.96 6.30
N SER A 22 -3.98 -12.80 6.76
CA SER A 22 -5.37 -12.36 6.62
C SER A 22 -5.56 -11.28 5.57
N ILE A 23 -4.48 -10.79 4.96
CA ILE A 23 -4.56 -9.71 3.99
C ILE A 23 -4.95 -10.25 2.62
N SER A 24 -5.97 -9.63 2.03
CA SER A 24 -6.44 -9.93 0.68
C SER A 24 -6.21 -8.70 -0.21
N LEU A 25 -6.06 -8.93 -1.51
CA LEU A 25 -5.90 -7.84 -2.46
C LEU A 25 -7.12 -6.92 -2.51
N GLU A 26 -8.27 -7.43 -2.11
CA GLU A 26 -9.51 -6.67 -2.09
C GLU A 26 -9.69 -5.84 -0.81
N ASP A 27 -8.84 -6.04 0.18
CA ASP A 27 -8.96 -5.35 1.45
C ASP A 27 -8.72 -3.85 1.28
N SER A 28 -9.64 -3.07 1.85
CA SER A 28 -9.49 -1.61 1.94
C SER A 28 -8.62 -1.28 3.14
N PHE A 29 -7.70 -0.36 2.97
CA PHE A 29 -6.83 0.05 4.08
C PHE A 29 -7.63 0.60 5.25
N MET A 30 -8.63 1.40 4.98
CA MET A 30 -9.43 2.04 6.02
C MET A 30 -10.54 1.14 6.56
N ASP A 31 -11.25 0.45 5.68
CA ASP A 31 -12.42 -0.33 6.07
C ASP A 31 -12.06 -1.72 6.61
N ASP A 32 -11.10 -2.38 5.99
CA ASP A 32 -10.76 -3.76 6.33
C ASP A 32 -9.55 -3.87 7.24
N LEU A 33 -8.56 -3.00 7.05
CA LEU A 33 -7.33 -3.05 7.82
C LEU A 33 -7.29 -2.02 8.95
N GLY A 34 -8.32 -1.20 9.06
CA GLY A 34 -8.47 -0.27 10.17
C GLY A 34 -7.54 0.94 10.15
N ALA A 35 -6.97 1.27 9.00
CA ALA A 35 -6.10 2.43 8.88
C ALA A 35 -6.93 3.71 8.90
N ASP A 36 -6.41 4.75 9.56
CA ASP A 36 -7.00 6.07 9.46
C ASP A 36 -6.25 6.87 8.39
N SER A 37 -6.62 8.15 8.20
CA SER A 37 -6.02 8.97 7.15
C SER A 37 -4.53 9.20 7.38
N LEU A 38 -4.10 9.30 8.62
CA LEU A 38 -2.67 9.45 8.93
C LEU A 38 -1.90 8.18 8.61
N ASP A 39 -2.48 7.03 8.94
CA ASP A 39 -1.85 5.74 8.63
C ASP A 39 -1.68 5.56 7.13
N THR A 40 -2.67 5.96 6.33
CA THR A 40 -2.55 5.84 4.88
C THR A 40 -1.47 6.76 4.32
N VAL A 41 -1.33 7.96 4.85
CA VAL A 41 -0.26 8.88 4.45
C VAL A 41 1.11 8.27 4.75
N GLU A 42 1.28 7.73 5.96
CA GLU A 42 2.54 7.10 6.34
C GLU A 42 2.85 5.89 5.47
N LEU A 43 1.83 5.11 5.12
CA LEU A 43 1.99 3.96 4.25
C LEU A 43 2.47 4.36 2.86
N ILE A 44 1.86 5.41 2.30
CA ILE A 44 2.28 5.94 0.99
C ILE A 44 3.73 6.39 1.05
N MET A 45 4.13 7.08 2.10
CA MET A 45 5.51 7.53 2.26
C MET A 45 6.48 6.34 2.35
N ALA A 46 6.07 5.28 3.03
CA ALA A 46 6.89 4.07 3.12
C ALA A 46 7.11 3.44 1.75
N PHE A 47 6.07 3.40 0.92
CA PHE A 47 6.21 2.90 -0.45
C PHE A 47 7.13 3.77 -1.27
N GLU A 48 7.03 5.09 -1.13
CA GLU A 48 7.91 6.01 -1.86
C GLU A 48 9.37 5.78 -1.53
N GLU A 49 9.67 5.58 -0.25
CA GLU A 49 11.04 5.35 0.19
C GLU A 49 11.55 3.97 -0.24
N GLU A 50 10.72 2.95 -0.10
CA GLU A 50 11.14 1.58 -0.37
C GLU A 50 11.37 1.32 -1.85
N PHE A 51 10.56 1.91 -2.71
CA PHE A 51 10.63 1.69 -4.15
C PHE A 51 11.28 2.86 -4.90
N ASP A 52 11.71 3.87 -4.16
CA ASP A 52 12.38 5.06 -4.72
C ASP A 52 11.56 5.71 -5.84
N ILE A 53 10.29 5.95 -5.55
CA ILE A 53 9.36 6.59 -6.47
C ILE A 53 8.64 7.73 -5.77
N GLU A 54 7.97 8.57 -6.55
CA GLU A 54 7.15 9.64 -6.02
C GLU A 54 5.69 9.36 -6.37
N ILE A 55 4.82 9.40 -5.36
CA ILE A 55 3.39 9.17 -5.54
C ILE A 55 2.68 10.49 -5.30
N PRO A 56 2.18 11.15 -6.37
CA PRO A 56 1.44 12.41 -6.21
C PRO A 56 0.17 12.21 -5.38
N ASP A 57 -0.28 13.26 -4.71
CA ASP A 57 -1.48 13.19 -3.89
C ASP A 57 -2.71 12.73 -4.69
N GLU A 58 -2.82 13.14 -5.94
CA GLU A 58 -3.92 12.70 -6.81
C GLU A 58 -3.94 11.19 -6.96
N ASP A 59 -2.78 10.60 -7.14
CA ASP A 59 -2.67 9.15 -7.30
C ASP A 59 -2.92 8.44 -5.97
N ALA A 60 -2.42 9.02 -4.88
CA ALA A 60 -2.60 8.45 -3.55
C ALA A 60 -4.08 8.35 -3.19
N GLU A 61 -4.88 9.33 -3.60
CA GLU A 61 -6.33 9.33 -3.34
C GLU A 61 -7.04 8.15 -4.00
N ASN A 62 -6.48 7.62 -5.07
CA ASN A 62 -7.05 6.48 -5.79
C ASN A 62 -6.55 5.13 -5.28
N ILE A 63 -5.58 5.14 -4.40
CA ILE A 63 -5.02 3.92 -3.81
C ILE A 63 -5.79 3.63 -2.52
N ARG A 64 -6.78 2.76 -2.60
CA ARG A 64 -7.68 2.46 -1.47
C ARG A 64 -7.56 1.03 -0.97
N THR A 65 -7.12 0.12 -1.83
CA THR A 65 -7.00 -1.29 -1.48
C THR A 65 -5.58 -1.77 -1.69
N VAL A 66 -5.29 -2.95 -1.14
CA VAL A 66 -4.00 -3.60 -1.32
C VAL A 66 -3.72 -3.82 -2.81
N GLY A 67 -4.72 -4.30 -3.55
CA GLY A 67 -4.59 -4.51 -4.99
C GLY A 67 -4.30 -3.23 -5.75
N ASP A 68 -4.92 -2.12 -5.33
CA ASP A 68 -4.70 -0.83 -5.98
C ASP A 68 -3.24 -0.41 -5.91
N VAL A 69 -2.61 -0.56 -4.75
CA VAL A 69 -1.21 -0.16 -4.59
C VAL A 69 -0.28 -1.08 -5.36
N ILE A 70 -0.58 -2.37 -5.39
CA ILE A 70 0.23 -3.32 -6.13
C ILE A 70 0.18 -3.00 -7.62
N LYS A 71 -1.01 -2.72 -8.13
CA LYS A 71 -1.17 -2.34 -9.54
C LYS A 71 -0.44 -1.03 -9.84
N TYR A 72 -0.60 -0.04 -8.97
CA TYR A 72 0.05 1.25 -9.16
C TYR A 72 1.57 1.11 -9.21
N LEU A 73 2.14 0.40 -8.25
CA LEU A 73 3.59 0.19 -8.20
C LEU A 73 4.07 -0.61 -9.39
N GLY A 74 3.31 -1.62 -9.82
CA GLY A 74 3.65 -2.39 -10.99
C GLY A 74 3.71 -1.56 -12.26
N ASP A 75 2.81 -0.58 -12.38
CA ASP A 75 2.78 0.31 -13.53
C ASP A 75 3.95 1.32 -13.50
N LYS A 76 4.43 1.69 -12.32
CA LYS A 76 5.52 2.66 -12.17
C LYS A 76 6.90 2.02 -12.24
N LEU A 77 7.01 0.77 -11.91
CA LEU A 77 8.26 0.04 -11.90
C LEU A 77 8.38 -0.82 -13.15
#